data_cdd39f1b548be6f1a25a1a942871f58a
#
_entry.id   cdd39f1b548be6f1a25a1a942871f58a
#
_cell.length_a   1.000
_cell.length_b   1.000
_cell.length_c   1.000
_cell.angle_alpha   90.00
_cell.angle_beta   90.00
_cell.angle_gamma   90.00
#
_symmetry.space_group_name_H-M   'P 1'
#
loop_
_entity.id
_entity.type
_entity.pdbx_description
1 polymer ?
#
loop_
_entity_poly.entity_id
_entity_poly.type
_entity_poly.pdbx_seq_one_letter_code
_entity_poly.pdbx_strand_id
1 'polypeptide(L)'
;MTRPSLPSVIVALVILVTAALFAAPADAQTGKPKRGGILNSVLTEDPPGLLVHESATISNVWPMSPCYSNLVIFDPLKPLDSAETVIPELAEKWSWQDNYRNLVFFLRKNVKWHDGRPFTSADVKYTFDAVREAPDSVGKLRTSPRKDWYANVEAIEAPEPHTVVFRLKRPQPSLLLMFASGYSPVFPAHVPVAELRQRCVGTGPFRQKEYLRGQLIELERNPSYFVPDRPYLDGIRYTIIRERGTRLAALQAGRIDAFMPLEMTKAMADAARAQAPSLVITEVGQNGSDNVILNHKRAPFDNPAVRRAVNLALDRNAYVRGVRQNGAVTGAALMPKPLGFWGLPEPELRALAGYRDPAQDKAEAKRLLAGAGHGPDKPLRVDLVTRTLPIYLDLASFVVDQLRLIGMEATIKQLDTAAWFPALSRRDFQIGANLTAGGFDDPDAYLFENYKCGSPRNYTDYCSEEMDRLIDQQSQELDRAKRLKLVADIQRKLEADVARPMLGWRKEYFARWPYVKNLVPHNALYNYGRMQEVWLDK
;
A
#
# COMPACT_ATOMS: atom_id res chain seq x y z
N MET A 1 -42.08 -63.61 -38.63
CA MET A 1 -40.61 -63.66 -38.48
C MET A 1 -40.20 -62.31 -37.99
N THR A 2 -40.17 -62.16 -36.70
CA THR A 2 -39.97 -60.91 -35.96
C THR A 2 -38.53 -60.86 -35.41
N ARG A 3 -37.77 -59.82 -35.70
CA ARG A 3 -36.53 -59.54 -35.01
C ARG A 3 -36.80 -58.57 -33.85
N PRO A 4 -36.21 -58.79 -32.67
CA PRO A 4 -36.39 -57.90 -31.55
C PRO A 4 -35.39 -56.74 -31.58
N SER A 5 -35.83 -55.59 -31.13
CA SER A 5 -35.08 -54.37 -30.88
C SER A 5 -34.24 -54.48 -29.60
N LEU A 6 -32.97 -54.09 -29.66
CA LEU A 6 -32.11 -53.90 -28.50
C LEU A 6 -32.29 -52.50 -27.92
N PRO A 7 -32.20 -52.32 -26.61
CA PRO A 7 -32.42 -51.02 -25.95
C PRO A 7 -31.16 -50.17 -25.90
N SER A 8 -31.41 -48.86 -26.07
CA SER A 8 -30.43 -47.79 -25.83
C SER A 8 -30.17 -47.65 -24.33
N VAL A 9 -29.00 -48.05 -23.88
CA VAL A 9 -28.46 -47.71 -22.55
C VAL A 9 -27.01 -47.26 -22.78
N ILE A 10 -26.60 -46.25 -21.97
CA ILE A 10 -25.25 -45.73 -21.82
C ILE A 10 -24.91 -44.56 -22.72
N VAL A 11 -25.20 -43.33 -22.22
CA VAL A 11 -24.22 -42.25 -22.10
C VAL A 11 -24.68 -41.32 -20.95
N ALA A 12 -24.31 -41.70 -19.75
CA ALA A 12 -24.41 -40.81 -18.59
C ALA A 12 -23.33 -41.21 -17.59
N LEU A 13 -22.10 -40.93 -17.94
CA LEU A 13 -20.98 -40.92 -16.97
C LEU A 13 -19.76 -40.33 -17.65
N VAL A 14 -19.50 -39.08 -17.43
CA VAL A 14 -18.19 -38.40 -17.40
C VAL A 14 -18.42 -36.89 -17.45
N ILE A 15 -18.90 -36.30 -16.39
CA ILE A 15 -18.63 -34.89 -16.03
C ILE A 15 -18.70 -34.79 -14.50
N LEU A 16 -17.67 -35.27 -13.85
CA LEU A 16 -17.50 -35.07 -12.40
C LEU A 16 -16.03 -35.36 -12.03
N VAL A 17 -15.12 -34.54 -12.48
CA VAL A 17 -13.80 -34.34 -11.88
C VAL A 17 -13.18 -33.13 -12.58
N THR A 18 -13.32 -31.95 -12.03
CA THR A 18 -12.33 -30.83 -12.07
C THR A 18 -12.91 -29.57 -11.40
N ALA A 19 -13.27 -29.70 -10.15
CA ALA A 19 -13.57 -28.54 -9.30
C ALA A 19 -13.05 -28.78 -7.87
N ALA A 20 -11.79 -29.20 -7.80
CA ALA A 20 -11.11 -29.30 -6.53
C ALA A 20 -9.66 -28.96 -6.76
N LEU A 21 -9.30 -27.67 -6.58
CA LEU A 21 -7.94 -27.23 -6.30
C LEU A 21 -7.94 -25.69 -6.42
N PHE A 22 -8.20 -25.05 -5.30
CA PHE A 22 -7.69 -23.77 -4.83
C PHE A 22 -8.59 -23.27 -3.68
N ALA A 23 -8.83 -24.16 -2.72
CA ALA A 23 -9.13 -23.73 -1.37
C ALA A 23 -7.82 -23.86 -0.60
N ALA A 24 -7.06 -22.75 -0.50
CA ALA A 24 -6.14 -22.63 0.61
C ALA A 24 -6.98 -22.86 1.89
N PRO A 25 -6.53 -23.65 2.86
CA PRO A 25 -7.25 -23.80 4.10
C PRO A 25 -7.33 -22.40 4.72
N ALA A 26 -8.51 -21.78 4.69
CA ALA A 26 -8.85 -20.78 5.68
C ALA A 26 -8.74 -21.56 7.00
N ASP A 27 -7.69 -21.26 7.77
CA ASP A 27 -7.57 -21.73 9.15
C ASP A 27 -8.84 -21.29 9.85
N ALA A 28 -9.82 -22.17 9.94
CA ALA A 28 -11.04 -21.96 10.70
C ALA A 28 -10.56 -21.83 12.14
N GLN A 29 -10.45 -20.61 12.62
CA GLN A 29 -9.93 -20.28 13.95
C GLN A 29 -10.96 -20.75 14.96
N THR A 30 -10.82 -22.03 15.37
CA THR A 30 -11.65 -22.68 16.37
C THR A 30 -11.17 -22.25 17.76
N GLY A 31 -11.90 -21.35 18.39
CA GLY A 31 -11.67 -20.92 19.78
C GLY A 31 -12.43 -19.65 20.12
N LYS A 32 -12.93 -19.55 21.35
CA LYS A 32 -13.47 -18.29 21.85
C LYS A 32 -12.31 -17.34 22.14
N PRO A 33 -12.36 -16.08 21.68
CA PRO A 33 -11.32 -15.11 21.94
C PRO A 33 -11.05 -14.96 23.46
N LYS A 34 -9.76 -15.00 23.82
CA LYS A 34 -9.31 -14.77 25.20
C LYS A 34 -8.94 -13.31 25.39
N ARG A 35 -9.21 -12.77 26.57
CA ARG A 35 -8.76 -11.43 26.96
C ARG A 35 -7.41 -11.52 27.67
N GLY A 36 -6.58 -10.53 27.44
CA GLY A 36 -5.29 -10.37 28.10
C GLY A 36 -4.08 -10.58 27.21
N GLY A 37 -2.91 -10.36 27.79
CA GLY A 37 -1.63 -10.49 27.12
C GLY A 37 -1.20 -9.28 26.28
N ILE A 38 0.11 -9.21 26.04
CA ILE A 38 0.76 -8.17 25.24
C ILE A 38 1.26 -8.82 23.95
N LEU A 39 0.88 -8.27 22.80
CA LEU A 39 1.43 -8.68 21.49
C LEU A 39 2.81 -8.05 21.32
N ASN A 40 3.85 -8.86 21.19
CA ASN A 40 5.19 -8.40 20.89
C ASN A 40 5.41 -8.43 19.37
N SER A 41 5.66 -7.27 18.79
CA SER A 41 5.97 -7.10 17.39
C SER A 41 7.26 -6.31 17.21
N VAL A 42 7.65 -6.01 15.98
CA VAL A 42 8.91 -5.39 15.66
C VAL A 42 8.73 -4.21 14.71
N LEU A 43 9.61 -3.21 14.84
CA LEU A 43 9.83 -2.15 13.86
C LEU A 43 11.28 -2.21 13.37
N THR A 44 11.50 -1.83 12.12
CA THR A 44 12.84 -1.77 11.50
C THR A 44 13.57 -0.48 11.81
N GLU A 45 12.83 0.56 12.14
CA GLU A 45 13.33 1.91 12.38
C GLU A 45 12.34 2.70 13.24
N ASP A 46 12.78 3.84 13.75
CA ASP A 46 11.87 4.81 14.34
C ASP A 46 10.91 5.38 13.28
N PRO A 47 9.63 5.61 13.61
CA PRO A 47 8.76 6.37 12.73
C PRO A 47 9.32 7.80 12.56
N PRO A 48 9.24 8.37 11.35
CA PRO A 48 9.72 9.74 11.10
C PRO A 48 8.94 10.83 11.87
N GLY A 49 7.80 10.47 12.40
CA GLY A 49 6.89 11.23 13.26
C GLY A 49 5.70 10.37 13.58
N LEU A 50 4.82 10.80 14.51
CA LEU A 50 3.67 10.01 14.90
C LEU A 50 2.38 10.40 14.17
N LEU A 51 2.39 11.52 13.45
CA LEU A 51 1.24 12.04 12.70
C LEU A 51 1.09 11.31 11.36
N VAL A 52 0.07 10.46 11.23
CA VAL A 52 -0.15 9.60 10.06
C VAL A 52 -0.35 10.40 8.77
N HIS A 53 -1.10 11.50 8.80
CA HIS A 53 -1.38 12.30 7.59
C HIS A 53 -0.15 13.02 7.01
N GLU A 54 0.90 13.23 7.80
CA GLU A 54 2.17 13.77 7.30
C GLU A 54 3.14 12.67 6.81
N SER A 55 2.73 11.40 6.85
CA SER A 55 3.59 10.26 6.57
C SER A 55 3.21 9.54 5.27
N ALA A 56 4.22 8.90 4.67
CA ALA A 56 4.06 8.06 3.49
C ALA A 56 4.66 6.65 3.70
N THR A 57 4.89 6.25 4.94
CA THR A 57 5.61 5.01 5.28
C THR A 57 4.84 4.13 6.27
N ILE A 58 5.00 2.81 6.09
CA ILE A 58 4.48 1.80 7.01
C ILE A 58 5.13 1.89 8.40
N SER A 59 6.37 2.36 8.48
CA SER A 59 7.07 2.57 9.75
C SER A 59 6.35 3.54 10.69
N ASN A 60 5.47 4.41 10.15
CA ASN A 60 4.57 5.25 10.93
C ASN A 60 3.19 4.59 11.10
N VAL A 61 2.57 4.15 9.98
CA VAL A 61 1.17 3.68 10.00
C VAL A 61 1.01 2.42 10.86
N TRP A 62 1.93 1.46 10.77
CA TRP A 62 1.86 0.22 11.52
C TRP A 62 1.75 0.42 13.03
N PRO A 63 2.66 1.15 13.70
CA PRO A 63 2.57 1.34 15.15
C PRO A 63 1.48 2.34 15.57
N MET A 64 1.04 3.26 14.70
CA MET A 64 0.07 4.28 15.07
C MET A 64 -1.37 3.91 14.75
N SER A 65 -1.61 3.00 13.79
CA SER A 65 -2.97 2.56 13.44
C SER A 65 -3.81 2.10 14.62
N PRO A 66 -3.29 1.33 15.60
CA PRO A 66 -4.08 0.90 16.74
C PRO A 66 -4.56 2.03 17.66
N CYS A 67 -3.91 3.19 17.54
CA CYS A 67 -4.24 4.37 18.37
C CYS A 67 -5.37 5.21 17.77
N TYR A 68 -5.62 5.13 16.48
CA TYR A 68 -6.60 5.96 15.78
C TYR A 68 -7.82 5.15 15.30
N SER A 69 -8.85 5.85 14.85
CA SER A 69 -9.98 5.29 14.13
C SER A 69 -10.28 6.12 12.88
N ASN A 70 -10.91 5.48 11.88
CA ASN A 70 -11.39 6.11 10.67
C ASN A 70 -12.93 6.25 10.71
N LEU A 71 -13.51 6.89 9.69
CA LEU A 71 -14.98 6.88 9.52
C LEU A 71 -15.49 5.46 9.26
N VAL A 72 -14.83 4.75 8.37
CA VAL A 72 -15.06 3.35 8.01
C VAL A 72 -13.71 2.65 7.87
N ILE A 73 -13.66 1.32 7.97
CA ILE A 73 -12.44 0.52 7.78
C ILE A 73 -12.71 -0.65 6.86
N PHE A 74 -11.67 -1.24 6.30
CA PHE A 74 -11.77 -2.59 5.75
C PHE A 74 -11.87 -3.59 6.89
N ASP A 75 -12.70 -4.63 6.72
CA ASP A 75 -12.89 -5.69 7.71
C ASP A 75 -11.55 -6.34 8.07
N PRO A 76 -11.04 -6.19 9.30
CA PRO A 76 -9.72 -6.67 9.69
C PRO A 76 -9.58 -8.19 9.67
N LEU A 77 -10.68 -8.92 9.49
CA LEU A 77 -10.70 -10.37 9.38
C LEU A 77 -10.73 -10.87 7.94
N LYS A 78 -10.72 -9.96 6.95
CA LYS A 78 -10.73 -10.28 5.52
C LYS A 78 -9.47 -9.79 4.82
N PRO A 79 -8.79 -10.61 4.01
CA PRO A 79 -7.51 -10.27 3.43
C PRO A 79 -7.60 -9.28 2.24
N LEU A 80 -8.80 -9.08 1.66
CA LEU A 80 -9.00 -8.21 0.51
C LEU A 80 -9.59 -6.86 0.93
N ASP A 81 -8.96 -5.78 0.49
CA ASP A 81 -9.40 -4.40 0.73
C ASP A 81 -10.19 -3.90 -0.47
N SER A 82 -11.49 -4.14 -0.46
CA SER A 82 -12.43 -3.83 -1.52
C SER A 82 -13.70 -3.17 -0.99
N ALA A 83 -14.56 -2.68 -1.88
CA ALA A 83 -15.82 -2.06 -1.48
C ALA A 83 -16.73 -2.99 -0.65
N GLU A 84 -16.65 -4.30 -0.92
CA GLU A 84 -17.45 -5.33 -0.26
C GLU A 84 -16.95 -5.65 1.16
N THR A 85 -15.77 -5.20 1.52
CA THR A 85 -15.18 -5.42 2.84
C THR A 85 -15.15 -4.18 3.72
N VAL A 86 -15.66 -3.05 3.24
CA VAL A 86 -15.79 -1.83 4.05
C VAL A 86 -16.86 -2.02 5.12
N ILE A 87 -16.49 -1.78 6.37
CA ILE A 87 -17.38 -1.86 7.54
C ILE A 87 -17.39 -0.54 8.35
N PRO A 88 -18.45 -0.30 9.14
CA PRO A 88 -18.51 0.85 10.04
C PRO A 88 -17.38 0.89 11.08
N GLU A 89 -16.85 2.11 11.35
CA GLU A 89 -15.95 2.36 12.50
C GLU A 89 -16.47 3.56 13.30
N LEU A 90 -16.00 4.80 13.08
CA LEU A 90 -16.54 6.00 13.73
C LEU A 90 -17.94 6.37 13.22
N ALA A 91 -18.22 6.07 11.95
CA ALA A 91 -19.57 6.14 11.41
C ALA A 91 -20.30 4.81 11.66
N GLU A 92 -21.57 4.88 12.07
CA GLU A 92 -22.47 3.72 12.20
C GLU A 92 -22.99 3.27 10.84
N LYS A 93 -23.18 4.24 9.91
CA LYS A 93 -23.67 4.05 8.56
C LYS A 93 -23.29 5.22 7.69
N TRP A 94 -23.42 5.02 6.40
CA TRP A 94 -23.24 6.07 5.37
C TRP A 94 -24.26 5.92 4.27
N SER A 95 -24.43 6.97 3.47
CA SER A 95 -25.25 6.94 2.27
C SER A 95 -24.67 7.83 1.19
N TRP A 96 -24.73 7.35 -0.05
CA TRP A 96 -24.49 8.15 -1.22
C TRP A 96 -25.79 8.84 -1.67
N GLN A 97 -25.70 10.11 -2.02
CA GLN A 97 -26.78 10.93 -2.52
C GLN A 97 -26.33 11.67 -3.79
N ASP A 98 -27.29 12.23 -4.53
CA ASP A 98 -27.02 13.04 -5.72
C ASP A 98 -26.03 12.35 -6.69
N ASN A 99 -26.36 11.13 -7.09
CA ASN A 99 -25.57 10.32 -8.02
C ASN A 99 -24.06 10.30 -7.66
N TYR A 100 -23.73 9.88 -6.45
CA TYR A 100 -22.37 9.81 -5.91
C TYR A 100 -21.63 11.16 -5.77
N ARG A 101 -22.36 12.28 -5.70
CA ARG A 101 -21.77 13.60 -5.44
C ARG A 101 -21.80 14.00 -3.98
N ASN A 102 -22.64 13.39 -3.16
CA ASN A 102 -22.70 13.63 -1.73
C ASN A 102 -22.53 12.32 -0.97
N LEU A 103 -21.51 12.25 -0.12
CA LEU A 103 -21.29 11.15 0.81
C LEU A 103 -21.61 11.61 2.22
N VAL A 104 -22.69 11.06 2.80
CA VAL A 104 -23.16 11.38 4.14
C VAL A 104 -22.76 10.28 5.11
N PHE A 105 -22.09 10.64 6.18
CA PHE A 105 -21.80 9.75 7.31
C PHE A 105 -22.62 10.12 8.55
N PHE A 106 -23.18 9.10 9.20
CA PHE A 106 -23.85 9.20 10.48
C PHE A 106 -22.93 8.64 11.57
N LEU A 107 -22.46 9.50 12.46
CA LEU A 107 -21.41 9.20 13.42
C LEU A 107 -21.97 8.57 14.70
N ARG A 108 -21.17 7.70 15.34
CA ARG A 108 -21.46 7.15 16.67
C ARG A 108 -21.51 8.27 17.72
N LYS A 109 -22.44 8.15 18.66
CA LYS A 109 -22.63 9.14 19.73
C LYS A 109 -21.83 8.84 21.00
N ASN A 110 -21.33 7.62 21.14
CA ASN A 110 -20.65 7.12 22.36
C ASN A 110 -19.11 7.12 22.25
N VAL A 111 -18.54 7.79 21.26
CA VAL A 111 -17.08 7.80 21.04
C VAL A 111 -16.45 8.92 21.86
N LYS A 112 -15.33 8.57 22.54
CA LYS A 112 -14.48 9.52 23.26
C LYS A 112 -13.04 9.42 22.76
N TRP A 113 -12.38 10.56 22.71
CA TRP A 113 -10.94 10.63 22.56
C TRP A 113 -10.21 10.02 23.76
N HIS A 114 -8.95 9.65 23.61
CA HIS A 114 -8.15 9.07 24.70
C HIS A 114 -8.02 9.98 25.92
N ASP A 115 -8.23 11.28 25.75
CA ASP A 115 -8.28 12.29 26.84
C ASP A 115 -9.67 12.47 27.47
N GLY A 116 -10.66 11.69 27.01
CA GLY A 116 -12.03 11.66 27.55
C GLY A 116 -13.01 12.62 26.90
N ARG A 117 -12.58 13.53 26.02
CA ARG A 117 -13.47 14.46 25.31
C ARG A 117 -14.33 13.72 24.27
N PRO A 118 -15.55 14.20 23.98
CA PRO A 118 -16.41 13.57 22.98
C PRO A 118 -15.87 13.80 21.57
N PHE A 119 -16.04 12.80 20.71
CA PHE A 119 -15.81 12.88 19.26
C PHE A 119 -17.07 13.43 18.57
N THR A 120 -16.88 14.32 17.58
CA THR A 120 -17.97 14.93 16.82
C THR A 120 -17.61 15.10 15.33
N SER A 121 -18.60 15.52 14.53
CA SER A 121 -18.44 15.88 13.12
C SER A 121 -17.44 17.04 12.90
N ALA A 122 -17.25 17.91 13.90
CA ALA A 122 -16.25 18.98 13.83
C ALA A 122 -14.81 18.43 13.71
N ASP A 123 -14.51 17.31 14.37
CA ASP A 123 -13.20 16.64 14.28
C ASP A 123 -12.96 16.08 12.88
N VAL A 124 -14.01 15.52 12.27
CA VAL A 124 -13.96 15.00 10.90
C VAL A 124 -13.68 16.13 9.91
N LYS A 125 -14.46 17.22 10.01
CA LYS A 125 -14.25 18.41 9.15
C LYS A 125 -12.85 18.98 9.35
N TYR A 126 -12.41 19.19 10.59
CA TYR A 126 -11.07 19.67 10.91
C TYR A 126 -9.98 18.82 10.25
N THR A 127 -10.08 17.50 10.38
CA THR A 127 -9.09 16.57 9.83
C THR A 127 -9.00 16.66 8.33
N PHE A 128 -10.11 16.50 7.63
CA PHE A 128 -10.08 16.39 6.16
C PHE A 128 -9.97 17.74 5.46
N ASP A 129 -10.36 18.86 6.10
CA ASP A 129 -10.01 20.19 5.63
C ASP A 129 -8.49 20.44 5.71
N ALA A 130 -7.83 19.94 6.76
CA ALA A 130 -6.36 20.01 6.86
C ALA A 130 -5.68 19.14 5.80
N VAL A 131 -6.17 17.90 5.59
CA VAL A 131 -5.58 16.94 4.62
C VAL A 131 -5.72 17.43 3.19
N ARG A 132 -6.88 17.97 2.78
CA ARG A 132 -7.11 18.49 1.43
C ARG A 132 -6.55 19.91 1.23
N GLU A 133 -5.93 20.47 2.26
CA GLU A 133 -5.39 21.84 2.26
C GLU A 133 -6.47 22.90 1.94
N ALA A 134 -7.66 22.76 2.55
CA ALA A 134 -8.74 23.73 2.36
C ALA A 134 -8.27 25.14 2.72
N PRO A 135 -8.68 26.19 1.97
CA PRO A 135 -8.23 27.58 2.22
C PRO A 135 -8.54 28.07 3.64
N ASP A 136 -9.68 27.64 4.18
CA ASP A 136 -10.20 28.00 5.52
C ASP A 136 -9.80 26.98 6.61
N SER A 137 -8.94 26.01 6.29
CA SER A 137 -8.50 25.01 7.27
C SER A 137 -7.75 25.64 8.44
N VAL A 138 -8.21 25.34 9.65
CA VAL A 138 -7.54 25.71 10.91
C VAL A 138 -6.28 24.86 11.14
N GLY A 139 -6.38 23.55 10.88
CA GLY A 139 -5.26 22.63 10.99
C GLY A 139 -4.29 22.80 9.81
N LYS A 140 -2.99 22.93 10.12
CA LYS A 140 -1.95 23.03 9.08
C LYS A 140 -0.97 21.88 9.19
N LEU A 141 -0.95 21.04 8.16
CA LEU A 141 0.04 19.97 8.00
C LEU A 141 1.32 20.53 7.36
N ARG A 142 2.49 19.97 7.72
CA ARG A 142 3.76 20.30 7.05
C ARG A 142 3.80 19.78 5.63
N THR A 143 3.23 18.61 5.44
CA THR A 143 3.03 17.95 4.14
C THR A 143 1.72 17.20 4.17
N SER A 144 1.07 17.07 3.02
CA SER A 144 -0.13 16.24 2.87
C SER A 144 0.05 15.29 1.68
N PRO A 145 0.74 14.15 1.87
CA PRO A 145 1.07 13.23 0.79
C PRO A 145 -0.15 12.68 0.03
N ARG A 146 -1.33 12.75 0.64
CA ARG A 146 -2.58 12.21 0.07
C ARG A 146 -3.67 13.23 -0.17
N LYS A 147 -3.31 14.51 -0.26
CA LYS A 147 -4.30 15.56 -0.54
C LYS A 147 -5.10 15.30 -1.81
N ASP A 148 -4.49 14.68 -2.82
CA ASP A 148 -5.13 14.43 -4.11
C ASP A 148 -6.25 13.38 -4.04
N TRP A 149 -6.25 12.51 -3.04
CA TRP A 149 -7.40 11.63 -2.78
C TRP A 149 -8.67 12.42 -2.50
N TYR A 150 -8.52 13.59 -1.90
CA TYR A 150 -9.64 14.46 -1.47
C TYR A 150 -9.75 15.73 -2.34
N ALA A 151 -9.00 15.85 -3.43
CA ALA A 151 -9.03 17.03 -4.30
C ALA A 151 -10.39 17.26 -4.98
N ASN A 152 -11.19 16.20 -5.13
CA ASN A 152 -12.55 16.25 -5.63
C ASN A 152 -13.58 16.70 -4.58
N VAL A 153 -13.21 16.75 -3.30
CA VAL A 153 -14.07 17.27 -2.23
C VAL A 153 -14.17 18.79 -2.33
N GLU A 154 -15.36 19.27 -2.66
CA GLU A 154 -15.67 20.71 -2.75
C GLU A 154 -15.84 21.33 -1.36
N ALA A 155 -16.66 20.68 -0.53
CA ALA A 155 -16.95 21.13 0.83
C ALA A 155 -17.14 19.96 1.79
N ILE A 156 -16.85 20.21 3.07
CA ILE A 156 -17.16 19.30 4.16
C ILE A 156 -18.08 20.07 5.13
N GLU A 157 -19.30 19.58 5.28
CA GLU A 157 -20.32 20.16 6.14
C GLU A 157 -20.51 19.32 7.39
N ALA A 158 -20.65 19.98 8.51
CA ALA A 158 -20.95 19.37 9.82
C ALA A 158 -22.24 20.01 10.38
N PRO A 159 -23.41 19.70 9.79
CA PRO A 159 -24.67 20.36 10.16
C PRO A 159 -25.11 20.04 11.57
N GLU A 160 -24.73 18.87 12.09
CA GLU A 160 -25.04 18.40 13.44
C GLU A 160 -23.82 17.68 14.04
N PRO A 161 -23.72 17.54 15.36
CA PRO A 161 -22.56 16.92 16.02
C PRO A 161 -22.25 15.47 15.55
N HIS A 162 -23.24 14.78 14.97
CA HIS A 162 -23.09 13.38 14.55
C HIS A 162 -23.46 13.14 13.08
N THR A 163 -23.42 14.19 12.26
CA THR A 163 -23.63 14.10 10.82
C THR A 163 -22.55 14.88 10.10
N VAL A 164 -21.90 14.26 9.12
CA VAL A 164 -20.95 14.93 8.24
C VAL A 164 -21.27 14.62 6.80
N VAL A 165 -21.19 15.64 5.93
CA VAL A 165 -21.46 15.53 4.50
C VAL A 165 -20.23 15.96 3.73
N PHE A 166 -19.73 15.07 2.87
CA PHE A 166 -18.71 15.38 1.89
C PHE A 166 -19.37 15.69 0.56
N ARG A 167 -19.28 16.93 0.10
CA ARG A 167 -19.77 17.36 -1.22
C ARG A 167 -18.65 17.26 -2.24
N LEU A 168 -18.91 16.61 -3.35
CA LEU A 168 -17.96 16.35 -4.42
C LEU A 168 -18.30 17.18 -5.65
N LYS A 169 -17.27 17.68 -6.34
CA LYS A 169 -17.40 18.36 -7.64
C LYS A 169 -17.99 17.44 -8.71
N ARG A 170 -17.68 16.13 -8.62
CA ARG A 170 -18.10 15.08 -9.56
C ARG A 170 -18.22 13.72 -8.83
N PRO A 171 -18.95 12.74 -9.40
CA PRO A 171 -19.04 11.41 -8.80
C PRO A 171 -17.68 10.78 -8.55
N GLN A 172 -17.49 10.15 -7.39
CA GLN A 172 -16.26 9.42 -7.04
C GLN A 172 -16.56 8.31 -6.01
N PRO A 173 -17.07 7.15 -6.46
CA PRO A 173 -17.42 6.05 -5.54
C PRO A 173 -16.23 5.54 -4.72
N SER A 174 -15.00 5.61 -5.27
CA SER A 174 -13.75 5.21 -4.61
C SER A 174 -13.41 6.02 -3.35
N LEU A 175 -14.02 7.20 -3.15
CA LEU A 175 -13.79 8.02 -1.97
C LEU A 175 -14.11 7.27 -0.66
N LEU A 176 -15.11 6.39 -0.67
CA LEU A 176 -15.42 5.53 0.49
C LEU A 176 -14.25 4.61 0.86
N LEU A 177 -13.57 4.05 -0.15
CA LEU A 177 -12.38 3.21 0.05
C LEU A 177 -11.19 4.02 0.59
N MET A 178 -11.06 5.27 0.16
CA MET A 178 -10.05 6.19 0.68
C MET A 178 -10.24 6.43 2.18
N PHE A 179 -11.48 6.61 2.65
CA PHE A 179 -11.78 6.74 4.07
C PHE A 179 -11.55 5.45 4.87
N ALA A 180 -11.62 4.28 4.24
CA ALA A 180 -11.35 3.00 4.89
C ALA A 180 -9.85 2.71 5.01
N SER A 181 -9.00 3.35 4.23
CA SER A 181 -7.55 3.15 4.24
C SER A 181 -6.92 3.54 5.57
N GLY A 182 -5.93 2.80 6.05
CA GLY A 182 -5.14 3.13 7.23
C GLY A 182 -4.45 4.50 7.21
N TYR A 183 -4.49 5.18 6.07
CA TYR A 183 -4.03 6.56 5.91
C TYR A 183 -5.10 7.63 6.17
N SER A 184 -6.32 7.26 6.55
CA SER A 184 -7.43 8.21 6.72
C SER A 184 -7.97 8.28 8.16
N PRO A 185 -7.12 8.24 9.21
CA PRO A 185 -7.60 8.39 10.59
C PRO A 185 -8.15 9.80 10.84
N VAL A 186 -9.13 9.88 11.73
CA VAL A 186 -9.64 11.17 12.21
C VAL A 186 -8.80 11.65 13.39
N PHE A 187 -8.50 12.94 13.42
CA PHE A 187 -7.73 13.60 14.48
C PHE A 187 -8.59 14.54 15.33
N PRO A 188 -8.23 14.74 16.61
CA PRO A 188 -8.95 15.65 17.50
C PRO A 188 -8.72 17.11 17.11
N ALA A 189 -9.78 17.86 16.87
CA ALA A 189 -9.71 19.28 16.55
C ALA A 189 -9.18 20.14 17.71
N HIS A 190 -9.29 19.64 18.93
CA HIS A 190 -8.87 20.35 20.15
C HIS A 190 -7.40 20.13 20.53
N VAL A 191 -6.67 19.23 19.80
CA VAL A 191 -5.25 18.98 20.05
C VAL A 191 -4.43 19.64 18.95
N PRO A 192 -3.45 20.47 19.26
CA PRO A 192 -2.59 21.08 18.26
C PRO A 192 -1.85 20.05 17.40
N VAL A 193 -1.79 20.26 16.09
CA VAL A 193 -1.07 19.38 15.15
C VAL A 193 0.40 19.15 15.57
N ALA A 194 1.05 20.18 16.17
CA ALA A 194 2.42 20.08 16.68
C ALA A 194 2.57 19.00 17.78
N GLU A 195 1.56 18.83 18.61
CA GLU A 195 1.53 17.83 19.67
C GLU A 195 1.28 16.44 19.12
N LEU A 196 0.38 16.29 18.13
CA LEU A 196 0.10 15.03 17.45
C LEU A 196 1.32 14.45 16.70
N ARG A 197 2.32 15.27 16.39
CA ARG A 197 3.62 14.79 15.84
C ARG A 197 4.47 14.05 16.87
N GLN A 198 4.22 14.27 18.16
CA GLN A 198 5.04 13.75 19.27
C GLN A 198 4.34 12.65 20.04
N ARG A 199 3.00 12.69 20.11
CA ARG A 199 2.19 11.68 20.78
C ARG A 199 0.90 11.40 20.03
N CYS A 200 0.40 10.18 20.19
CA CYS A 200 -0.89 9.81 19.65
C CYS A 200 -2.02 10.18 20.62
N VAL A 201 -2.99 10.97 20.14
CA VAL A 201 -4.28 11.17 20.78
C VAL A 201 -5.36 10.75 19.78
N GLY A 202 -5.93 9.58 19.98
CA GLY A 202 -6.90 8.98 19.07
C GLY A 202 -8.19 8.54 19.76
N THR A 203 -8.99 7.79 19.02
CA THR A 203 -10.20 7.12 19.48
C THR A 203 -10.08 5.60 19.38
N GLY A 204 -8.89 5.11 19.00
CA GLY A 204 -8.64 3.72 18.68
C GLY A 204 -8.65 2.77 19.88
N PRO A 205 -8.51 1.45 19.58
CA PRO A 205 -8.56 0.40 20.60
C PRO A 205 -7.41 0.43 21.60
N PHE A 206 -6.30 1.08 21.25
CA PHE A 206 -5.14 1.23 22.11
C PHE A 206 -4.73 2.69 22.20
N ARG A 207 -4.09 3.08 23.32
CA ARG A 207 -3.52 4.39 23.55
C ARG A 207 -2.02 4.29 23.76
N GLN A 208 -1.27 5.31 23.39
CA GLN A 208 0.16 5.34 23.60
C GLN A 208 0.48 5.38 25.10
N LYS A 209 1.26 4.39 25.55
CA LYS A 209 1.79 4.31 26.90
C LYS A 209 3.18 4.93 26.95
N GLU A 210 4.07 4.52 26.06
CA GLU A 210 5.46 4.96 26.02
C GLU A 210 6.03 4.96 24.60
N TYR A 211 6.98 5.85 24.32
CA TYR A 211 7.85 5.83 23.15
C TYR A 211 9.29 6.16 23.57
N LEU A 212 10.14 5.16 23.54
CA LEU A 212 11.59 5.28 23.75
C LEU A 212 12.28 5.17 22.39
N ARG A 213 12.76 6.31 21.88
CA ARG A 213 13.38 6.39 20.55
C ARG A 213 14.56 5.41 20.43
N GLY A 214 14.63 4.70 19.31
CA GLY A 214 15.61 3.67 19.03
C GLY A 214 15.42 2.37 19.80
N GLN A 215 14.39 2.26 20.64
CA GLN A 215 14.17 1.10 21.50
C GLN A 215 12.79 0.47 21.31
N LEU A 216 11.70 1.19 21.63
CA LEU A 216 10.35 0.64 21.56
C LEU A 216 9.26 1.71 21.49
N ILE A 217 8.09 1.27 21.00
CA ILE A 217 6.79 1.93 21.19
C ILE A 217 5.89 0.94 21.93
N GLU A 218 5.28 1.37 23.03
CA GLU A 218 4.35 0.56 23.79
C GLU A 218 2.97 1.21 23.78
N LEU A 219 1.95 0.41 23.47
CA LEU A 219 0.56 0.78 23.51
C LEU A 219 -0.15 -0.06 24.57
N GLU A 220 -1.08 0.56 25.30
CA GLU A 220 -1.95 -0.10 26.26
C GLU A 220 -3.41 -0.06 25.82
N ARG A 221 -4.22 -0.98 26.31
CA ARG A 221 -5.65 -1.04 26.04
C ARG A 221 -6.34 0.29 26.35
N ASN A 222 -7.19 0.76 25.45
CA ASN A 222 -8.11 1.85 25.70
C ASN A 222 -9.35 1.31 26.47
N PRO A 223 -9.53 1.62 27.77
CA PRO A 223 -10.66 1.09 28.54
C PRO A 223 -12.00 1.70 28.11
N SER A 224 -11.98 2.82 27.40
CA SER A 224 -13.16 3.53 26.89
C SER A 224 -13.40 3.32 25.41
N TYR A 225 -12.84 2.24 24.82
CA TYR A 225 -13.04 1.96 23.40
C TYR A 225 -14.52 1.70 23.11
N PHE A 226 -15.04 2.33 22.05
CA PHE A 226 -16.48 2.38 21.76
C PHE A 226 -17.06 1.06 21.23
N VAL A 227 -16.22 0.09 20.80
CA VAL A 227 -16.67 -1.23 20.40
C VAL A 227 -16.71 -2.13 21.63
N PRO A 228 -17.89 -2.68 21.99
CA PRO A 228 -18.03 -3.55 23.15
C PRO A 228 -17.08 -4.75 23.07
N ASP A 229 -16.54 -5.14 24.22
CA ASP A 229 -15.67 -6.31 24.37
C ASP A 229 -14.36 -6.28 23.54
N ARG A 230 -13.94 -5.12 23.06
CA ARG A 230 -12.68 -4.86 22.34
C ARG A 230 -11.84 -3.80 23.04
N PRO A 231 -10.51 -3.84 22.78
CA PRO A 231 -9.72 -4.91 22.16
C PRO A 231 -9.55 -6.10 23.12
N TYR A 232 -9.14 -7.25 22.61
CA TYR A 232 -8.88 -8.42 23.45
C TYR A 232 -7.56 -8.31 24.20
N LEU A 233 -6.49 -7.82 23.55
CA LEU A 233 -5.16 -7.66 24.14
C LEU A 233 -5.15 -6.58 25.25
N ASP A 234 -4.23 -6.71 26.21
CA ASP A 234 -3.92 -5.67 27.19
C ASP A 234 -3.04 -4.58 26.60
N GLY A 235 -2.23 -4.90 25.59
CA GLY A 235 -1.33 -3.95 24.96
C GLY A 235 -0.59 -4.54 23.77
N ILE A 236 0.22 -3.68 23.14
CA ILE A 236 1.11 -4.03 22.03
C ILE A 236 2.47 -3.40 22.32
N ARG A 237 3.54 -4.19 22.13
CA ARG A 237 4.92 -3.71 22.23
C ARG A 237 5.60 -3.87 20.89
N TYR A 238 6.02 -2.76 20.31
CA TYR A 238 6.83 -2.70 19.10
C TYR A 238 8.28 -2.45 19.47
N THR A 239 9.14 -3.48 19.39
CA THR A 239 10.58 -3.34 19.63
C THR A 239 11.29 -2.91 18.36
N ILE A 240 12.15 -1.89 18.42
CA ILE A 240 12.91 -1.41 17.27
C ILE A 240 14.20 -2.25 17.13
N ILE A 241 14.25 -3.07 16.06
CA ILE A 241 15.40 -3.92 15.75
C ILE A 241 15.80 -3.69 14.29
N ARG A 242 16.90 -2.99 14.06
CA ARG A 242 17.31 -2.55 12.70
C ARG A 242 17.89 -3.68 11.86
N GLU A 243 18.60 -4.62 12.49
CA GLU A 243 19.29 -5.69 11.78
C GLU A 243 18.31 -6.84 11.48
N ARG A 244 18.25 -7.27 10.19
CA ARG A 244 17.27 -8.24 9.67
C ARG A 244 17.43 -9.63 10.30
N GLY A 245 18.66 -10.13 10.42
CA GLY A 245 18.93 -11.45 11.00
C GLY A 245 18.53 -11.52 12.47
N THR A 246 18.78 -10.45 13.23
CA THR A 246 18.37 -10.34 14.64
C THR A 246 16.85 -10.38 14.79
N ARG A 247 16.09 -9.72 13.88
CA ARG A 247 14.62 -9.81 13.89
C ARG A 247 14.13 -11.25 13.63
N LEU A 248 14.72 -11.93 12.64
CA LEU A 248 14.36 -13.31 12.33
C LEU A 248 14.68 -14.24 13.51
N ALA A 249 15.87 -14.11 14.10
CA ALA A 249 16.25 -14.89 15.28
C ALA A 249 15.32 -14.63 16.48
N ALA A 250 14.90 -13.37 16.69
CA ALA A 250 13.95 -13.01 17.75
C ALA A 250 12.56 -13.65 17.54
N LEU A 251 12.07 -13.69 16.29
CA LEU A 251 10.83 -14.39 15.94
C LEU A 251 10.94 -15.90 16.20
N GLN A 252 12.03 -16.51 15.70
CA GLN A 252 12.27 -17.95 15.87
C GLN A 252 12.39 -18.36 17.34
N ALA A 253 12.98 -17.50 18.16
CA ALA A 253 13.11 -17.71 19.61
C ALA A 253 11.82 -17.40 20.40
N GLY A 254 10.72 -17.01 19.76
CA GLY A 254 9.46 -16.65 20.41
C GLY A 254 9.50 -15.35 21.20
N ARG A 255 10.52 -14.49 21.00
CA ARG A 255 10.60 -13.15 21.62
C ARG A 255 9.72 -12.13 20.91
N ILE A 256 9.40 -12.39 19.64
CA ILE A 256 8.47 -11.65 18.80
C ILE A 256 7.33 -12.59 18.45
N ASP A 257 6.09 -12.16 18.62
CA ASP A 257 4.89 -12.95 18.37
C ASP A 257 4.47 -12.90 16.89
N ALA A 258 4.68 -11.76 16.25
CA ALA A 258 4.37 -11.53 14.84
C ALA A 258 5.29 -10.46 14.22
N PHE A 259 5.62 -10.64 12.94
CA PHE A 259 6.39 -9.66 12.20
C PHE A 259 5.55 -8.44 11.77
N MET A 260 6.25 -7.35 11.48
CA MET A 260 5.73 -6.22 10.74
C MET A 260 5.60 -6.60 9.25
N PRO A 261 4.65 -6.02 8.49
CA PRO A 261 4.63 -6.13 7.03
C PRO A 261 5.94 -5.64 6.38
N LEU A 262 6.29 -6.21 5.22
CA LEU A 262 7.50 -5.95 4.42
C LEU A 262 8.82 -6.53 4.96
N GLU A 263 8.78 -7.28 6.04
CA GLU A 263 10.00 -7.73 6.68
C GLU A 263 10.55 -9.04 6.14
N MET A 264 9.69 -9.92 5.67
CA MET A 264 10.08 -11.28 5.28
C MET A 264 10.20 -11.41 3.76
N THR A 265 11.38 -11.80 3.29
CA THR A 265 11.58 -12.23 1.90
C THR A 265 11.14 -13.69 1.74
N LYS A 266 10.98 -14.14 0.47
CA LYS A 266 10.68 -15.57 0.22
C LYS A 266 11.73 -16.49 0.82
N ALA A 267 13.02 -16.18 0.65
CA ALA A 267 14.10 -16.98 1.25
C ALA A 267 14.03 -17.05 2.78
N MET A 268 13.71 -15.92 3.43
CA MET A 268 13.51 -15.90 4.88
C MET A 268 12.30 -16.75 5.30
N ALA A 269 11.22 -16.69 4.53
CA ALA A 269 10.02 -17.51 4.78
C ALA A 269 10.34 -19.01 4.66
N ASP A 270 11.07 -19.41 3.63
CA ASP A 270 11.48 -20.80 3.42
C ASP A 270 12.44 -21.27 4.54
N ALA A 271 13.42 -20.46 4.90
CA ALA A 271 14.34 -20.76 6.01
C ALA A 271 13.59 -20.83 7.36
N ALA A 272 12.66 -19.91 7.60
CA ALA A 272 11.86 -19.92 8.84
C ALA A 272 10.96 -21.15 8.93
N ARG A 273 10.34 -21.60 7.84
CA ARG A 273 9.56 -22.85 7.79
C ARG A 273 10.41 -24.07 8.12
N ALA A 274 11.67 -24.11 7.62
CA ALA A 274 12.58 -25.20 7.89
C ALA A 274 13.07 -25.24 9.34
N GLN A 275 13.36 -24.09 9.93
CA GLN A 275 13.95 -23.96 11.27
C GLN A 275 12.92 -23.88 12.40
N ALA A 276 11.73 -23.35 12.13
CA ALA A 276 10.62 -23.23 13.06
C ALA A 276 9.30 -23.64 12.38
N PRO A 277 9.06 -24.96 12.16
CA PRO A 277 7.91 -25.47 11.39
C PRO A 277 6.54 -25.11 11.99
N SER A 278 6.49 -24.74 13.27
CA SER A 278 5.27 -24.29 13.94
C SER A 278 4.86 -22.86 13.60
N LEU A 279 5.74 -22.05 12.99
CA LEU A 279 5.38 -20.71 12.54
C LEU A 279 4.33 -20.77 11.44
N VAL A 280 3.29 -19.94 11.57
CA VAL A 280 2.32 -19.69 10.50
C VAL A 280 2.88 -18.60 9.61
N ILE A 281 3.18 -18.93 8.36
CA ILE A 281 3.67 -17.98 7.35
C ILE A 281 2.65 -17.92 6.23
N THR A 282 1.92 -16.81 6.16
CA THR A 282 0.89 -16.57 5.15
C THR A 282 1.50 -15.78 3.99
N GLU A 283 1.32 -16.27 2.76
CA GLU A 283 1.65 -15.54 1.54
C GLU A 283 0.40 -14.77 1.07
N VAL A 284 0.54 -13.49 0.78
CA VAL A 284 -0.52 -12.65 0.23
C VAL A 284 0.05 -11.76 -0.88
N GLY A 285 -0.70 -11.58 -1.97
CA GLY A 285 -0.37 -10.57 -2.98
C GLY A 285 -0.51 -9.18 -2.37
N GLN A 286 0.52 -8.36 -2.51
CA GLN A 286 0.53 -7.02 -1.94
C GLN A 286 0.35 -5.96 -3.02
N ASN A 287 -0.55 -5.00 -2.78
CA ASN A 287 -0.69 -3.82 -3.62
C ASN A 287 0.51 -2.88 -3.44
N GLY A 288 1.69 -3.42 -3.72
CA GLY A 288 2.98 -2.77 -3.57
C GLY A 288 3.94 -3.17 -4.67
N SER A 289 4.56 -2.16 -5.30
CA SER A 289 5.46 -2.32 -6.43
C SER A 289 6.88 -1.90 -6.13
N ASP A 290 7.82 -2.55 -6.80
CA ASP A 290 9.21 -2.14 -6.92
C ASP A 290 9.37 -1.39 -8.25
N ASN A 291 9.90 -0.18 -8.20
CA ASN A 291 9.93 0.71 -9.36
C ASN A 291 11.16 1.63 -9.36
N VAL A 292 11.40 2.23 -10.50
CA VAL A 292 12.41 3.28 -10.68
C VAL A 292 11.69 4.61 -10.87
N ILE A 293 12.11 5.62 -10.12
CA ILE A 293 11.67 7.00 -10.30
C ILE A 293 12.73 7.77 -11.08
N LEU A 294 12.34 8.34 -12.21
CA LEU A 294 13.17 9.19 -13.07
C LEU A 294 12.65 10.62 -12.94
N ASN A 295 13.51 11.57 -12.64
CA ASN A 295 13.09 12.96 -12.55
C ASN A 295 12.96 13.56 -13.95
N HIS A 296 11.74 13.69 -14.47
CA HIS A 296 11.46 14.15 -15.83
C HIS A 296 11.85 15.63 -16.09
N LYS A 297 12.17 16.38 -15.05
CA LYS A 297 12.59 17.81 -15.16
C LYS A 297 14.09 18.00 -14.95
N ARG A 298 14.86 16.92 -14.71
CA ARG A 298 16.29 16.99 -14.42
C ARG A 298 17.11 16.16 -15.40
N ALA A 299 18.14 16.79 -16.00
CA ALA A 299 19.07 16.07 -16.87
C ALA A 299 19.73 14.90 -16.12
N PRO A 300 19.96 13.76 -16.81
CA PRO A 300 19.68 13.48 -18.22
C PRO A 300 18.26 12.96 -18.49
N PHE A 301 17.39 12.85 -17.47
CA PHE A 301 16.07 12.22 -17.57
C PHE A 301 14.97 13.19 -18.04
N ASP A 302 15.26 14.43 -18.31
CA ASP A 302 14.45 15.35 -19.12
C ASP A 302 14.37 14.89 -20.58
N ASN A 303 15.37 14.12 -21.07
CA ASN A 303 15.38 13.52 -22.40
C ASN A 303 14.53 12.22 -22.43
N PRO A 304 13.44 12.15 -23.21
CA PRO A 304 12.60 10.94 -23.33
C PRO A 304 13.35 9.70 -23.82
N ALA A 305 14.36 9.86 -24.71
CA ALA A 305 15.14 8.75 -25.22
C ALA A 305 15.96 8.07 -24.12
N VAL A 306 16.51 8.87 -23.18
CA VAL A 306 17.25 8.35 -22.02
C VAL A 306 16.32 7.62 -21.07
N ARG A 307 15.13 8.17 -20.78
CA ARG A 307 14.13 7.48 -19.95
C ARG A 307 13.71 6.14 -20.55
N ARG A 308 13.47 6.14 -21.88
CA ARG A 308 13.13 4.92 -22.61
C ARG A 308 14.26 3.89 -22.55
N ALA A 309 15.52 4.32 -22.69
CA ALA A 309 16.68 3.44 -22.56
C ALA A 309 16.75 2.79 -21.17
N VAL A 310 16.50 3.54 -20.09
CA VAL A 310 16.42 2.98 -18.73
C VAL A 310 15.31 1.94 -18.63
N ASN A 311 14.09 2.24 -19.09
CA ASN A 311 12.97 1.30 -19.04
C ASN A 311 13.27 -0.03 -19.78
N LEU A 312 13.90 0.06 -20.95
CA LEU A 312 14.29 -1.09 -21.77
C LEU A 312 15.46 -1.89 -21.17
N ALA A 313 16.32 -1.26 -20.37
CA ALA A 313 17.43 -1.95 -19.72
C ALA A 313 16.98 -2.95 -18.66
N LEU A 314 15.84 -2.70 -18.01
CA LEU A 314 15.37 -3.44 -16.84
C LEU A 314 14.82 -4.82 -17.24
N ASP A 315 15.56 -5.88 -16.97
CA ASP A 315 15.07 -7.26 -17.10
C ASP A 315 14.18 -7.63 -15.90
N ARG A 316 12.89 -7.45 -16.07
CA ARG A 316 11.89 -7.69 -15.04
C ARG A 316 11.81 -9.15 -14.62
N ASN A 317 12.01 -10.08 -15.56
CA ASN A 317 12.00 -11.51 -15.27
C ASN A 317 13.24 -11.91 -14.46
N ALA A 318 14.42 -11.37 -14.77
CA ALA A 318 15.63 -11.57 -13.96
C ALA A 318 15.47 -10.98 -12.56
N TYR A 319 14.81 -9.82 -12.44
CA TYR A 319 14.49 -9.22 -11.14
C TYR A 319 13.60 -10.12 -10.29
N VAL A 320 12.47 -10.58 -10.83
CA VAL A 320 11.52 -11.43 -10.12
C VAL A 320 12.17 -12.75 -9.71
N ARG A 321 12.94 -13.39 -10.58
CA ARG A 321 13.62 -14.66 -10.27
C ARG A 321 14.81 -14.50 -9.33
N GLY A 322 15.67 -13.54 -9.61
CA GLY A 322 16.96 -13.38 -8.90
C GLY A 322 16.80 -12.62 -7.57
N VAL A 323 16.29 -11.39 -7.63
CA VAL A 323 16.20 -10.53 -6.43
C VAL A 323 15.02 -10.92 -5.56
N ARG A 324 13.84 -11.16 -6.15
CA ARG A 324 12.62 -11.52 -5.41
C ARG A 324 12.40 -13.01 -5.24
N GLN A 325 13.21 -13.87 -5.86
CA GLN A 325 13.14 -15.34 -5.74
C GLN A 325 11.71 -15.87 -5.97
N ASN A 326 11.02 -15.31 -6.97
CA ASN A 326 9.60 -15.52 -7.28
C ASN A 326 8.62 -14.99 -6.22
N GLY A 327 9.09 -14.18 -5.28
CA GLY A 327 8.27 -13.42 -4.33
C GLY A 327 7.71 -12.11 -4.90
N ALA A 328 7.55 -12.02 -6.22
CA ALA A 328 6.89 -10.94 -6.94
C ALA A 328 6.34 -11.46 -8.27
N VAL A 329 5.50 -10.66 -8.92
CA VAL A 329 5.02 -10.86 -10.29
C VAL A 329 5.30 -9.63 -11.14
N THR A 330 5.54 -9.83 -12.42
CA THR A 330 5.72 -8.72 -13.36
C THR A 330 4.37 -8.06 -13.64
N GLY A 331 4.34 -6.73 -13.68
CA GLY A 331 3.14 -5.95 -13.96
C GLY A 331 3.47 -4.52 -14.38
N ALA A 332 2.52 -3.84 -15.03
CA ALA A 332 2.58 -2.43 -15.39
C ALA A 332 2.21 -1.53 -14.18
N ALA A 333 1.67 -0.35 -14.45
CA ALA A 333 1.34 0.66 -13.44
C ALA A 333 0.37 0.21 -12.34
N LEU A 334 -0.39 -0.88 -12.54
CA LEU A 334 -1.29 -1.46 -11.54
C LEU A 334 -1.02 -2.95 -11.35
N MET A 335 -1.37 -3.46 -10.17
CA MET A 335 -1.16 -4.85 -9.77
C MET A 335 -1.90 -5.82 -10.70
N PRO A 336 -1.18 -6.78 -11.33
CA PRO A 336 -1.77 -7.69 -12.30
C PRO A 336 -2.54 -8.83 -11.64
N LYS A 337 -3.42 -9.48 -12.39
CA LYS A 337 -4.05 -10.74 -11.99
C LYS A 337 -2.99 -11.84 -11.81
N PRO A 338 -3.19 -12.81 -10.89
CA PRO A 338 -4.34 -12.98 -10.00
C PRO A 338 -4.27 -12.14 -8.71
N LEU A 339 -3.21 -11.36 -8.48
CA LEU A 339 -2.97 -10.66 -7.23
C LEU A 339 -3.84 -9.40 -7.09
N GLY A 340 -4.10 -8.69 -8.21
CA GLY A 340 -4.97 -7.52 -8.29
C GLY A 340 -6.05 -7.68 -9.36
N PHE A 341 -6.99 -6.75 -9.38
CA PHE A 341 -8.08 -6.78 -10.35
C PHE A 341 -7.79 -5.94 -11.62
N TRP A 342 -7.05 -4.83 -11.47
CA TRP A 342 -7.00 -3.76 -12.46
C TRP A 342 -5.80 -3.80 -13.41
N GLY A 343 -4.77 -4.59 -13.11
CA GLY A 343 -3.57 -4.66 -13.93
C GLY A 343 -3.79 -5.31 -15.29
N LEU A 344 -2.92 -4.98 -16.24
CA LEU A 344 -2.95 -5.52 -17.60
C LEU A 344 -2.78 -7.04 -17.61
N PRO A 345 -3.49 -7.75 -18.50
CA PRO A 345 -3.27 -9.18 -18.71
C PRO A 345 -1.84 -9.47 -19.20
N GLU A 346 -1.29 -10.62 -18.83
CA GLU A 346 0.07 -11.01 -19.19
C GLU A 346 0.38 -10.94 -20.69
N PRO A 347 -0.50 -11.40 -21.63
CA PRO A 347 -0.23 -11.29 -23.07
C PRO A 347 -0.08 -9.85 -23.55
N GLU A 348 -0.88 -8.92 -23.04
CA GLU A 348 -0.77 -7.50 -23.36
C GLU A 348 0.51 -6.89 -22.75
N LEU A 349 0.84 -7.28 -21.53
CA LEU A 349 2.04 -6.81 -20.85
C LEU A 349 3.30 -7.20 -21.64
N ARG A 350 3.40 -8.44 -22.12
CA ARG A 350 4.53 -8.94 -22.90
C ARG A 350 4.72 -8.23 -24.27
N ALA A 351 3.70 -7.55 -24.76
CA ALA A 351 3.79 -6.77 -25.98
C ALA A 351 4.42 -5.37 -25.76
N LEU A 352 4.46 -4.89 -24.51
CA LEU A 352 4.97 -3.57 -24.17
C LEU A 352 6.50 -3.52 -24.20
N ALA A 353 7.04 -2.37 -24.61
CA ALA A 353 8.48 -2.09 -24.56
C ALA A 353 9.02 -2.19 -23.12
N GLY A 354 10.10 -2.94 -22.93
CA GLY A 354 10.67 -3.24 -21.61
C GLY A 354 10.12 -4.51 -20.96
N TYR A 355 9.12 -5.17 -21.58
CA TYR A 355 8.56 -6.45 -21.12
C TYR A 355 8.73 -7.56 -22.16
N ARG A 356 9.32 -7.24 -23.30
CA ARG A 356 9.64 -8.15 -24.40
C ARG A 356 10.88 -9.01 -24.08
N ASP A 357 11.51 -9.55 -25.11
CA ASP A 357 12.80 -10.21 -24.98
C ASP A 357 13.87 -9.23 -24.47
N PRO A 358 14.56 -9.54 -23.36
CA PRO A 358 15.53 -8.63 -22.75
C PRO A 358 16.74 -8.31 -23.65
N ALA A 359 17.14 -9.20 -24.57
CA ALA A 359 18.26 -8.93 -25.47
C ALA A 359 17.85 -7.90 -26.52
N GLN A 360 16.65 -8.00 -27.07
CA GLN A 360 16.08 -7.03 -27.99
C GLN A 360 15.92 -5.65 -27.33
N ASP A 361 15.34 -5.60 -26.12
CA ASP A 361 15.12 -4.36 -25.41
C ASP A 361 16.45 -3.67 -25.03
N LYS A 362 17.47 -4.41 -24.59
CA LYS A 362 18.80 -3.86 -24.30
C LYS A 362 19.53 -3.36 -25.56
N ALA A 363 19.37 -4.02 -26.70
CA ALA A 363 19.94 -3.54 -27.95
C ALA A 363 19.29 -2.21 -28.37
N GLU A 364 17.98 -2.06 -28.23
CA GLU A 364 17.29 -0.78 -28.48
C GLU A 364 17.73 0.29 -27.46
N ALA A 365 17.88 -0.04 -26.19
CA ALA A 365 18.37 0.87 -25.15
C ALA A 365 19.76 1.46 -25.50
N LYS A 366 20.70 0.63 -25.94
CA LYS A 366 22.05 1.07 -26.38
C LYS A 366 21.96 2.05 -27.55
N ARG A 367 21.09 1.76 -28.54
CA ARG A 367 20.90 2.67 -29.69
C ARG A 367 20.34 4.04 -29.26
N LEU A 368 19.39 4.05 -28.32
CA LEU A 368 18.82 5.29 -27.79
C LEU A 368 19.87 6.12 -27.04
N LEU A 369 20.73 5.48 -26.23
CA LEU A 369 21.80 6.17 -25.53
C LEU A 369 22.86 6.71 -26.50
N ALA A 370 23.22 5.93 -27.52
CA ALA A 370 24.15 6.40 -28.58
C ALA A 370 23.60 7.62 -29.32
N GLY A 371 22.30 7.62 -29.66
CA GLY A 371 21.62 8.78 -30.23
C GLY A 371 21.56 10.00 -29.29
N ALA A 372 21.65 9.79 -27.99
CA ALA A 372 21.75 10.85 -26.97
C ALA A 372 23.21 11.27 -26.67
N GLY A 373 24.21 10.74 -27.42
CA GLY A 373 25.63 11.08 -27.28
C GLY A 373 26.37 10.32 -26.18
N HIS A 374 25.89 9.15 -25.79
CA HIS A 374 26.48 8.29 -24.76
C HIS A 374 26.74 6.88 -25.28
N GLY A 375 27.85 6.26 -24.84
CA GLY A 375 28.25 4.93 -25.24
C GLY A 375 29.42 4.41 -24.43
N PRO A 376 30.08 3.29 -24.85
CA PRO A 376 31.17 2.70 -24.08
C PRO A 376 32.32 3.68 -23.79
N ASP A 377 32.68 4.53 -24.76
CA ASP A 377 33.77 5.51 -24.61
C ASP A 377 33.34 6.79 -23.88
N LYS A 378 32.05 7.02 -23.73
CA LYS A 378 31.45 8.16 -23.02
C LYS A 378 30.23 7.72 -22.21
N PRO A 379 30.44 6.95 -21.14
CA PRO A 379 29.33 6.45 -20.33
C PRO A 379 28.53 7.58 -19.67
N LEU A 380 27.22 7.42 -19.61
CA LEU A 380 26.35 8.33 -18.91
C LEU A 380 26.44 8.06 -17.39
N ARG A 381 26.89 9.06 -16.62
CA ARG A 381 27.04 8.94 -15.17
C ARG A 381 25.90 9.60 -14.45
N VAL A 382 25.32 8.90 -13.45
CA VAL A 382 24.18 9.39 -12.65
C VAL A 382 24.30 8.97 -11.18
N ASP A 383 23.69 9.76 -10.29
CA ASP A 383 23.51 9.38 -8.89
C ASP A 383 22.13 8.75 -8.69
N LEU A 384 22.11 7.49 -8.23
CA LEU A 384 20.91 6.74 -7.92
C LEU A 384 20.63 6.81 -6.43
N VAL A 385 19.58 7.53 -6.05
CA VAL A 385 19.16 7.62 -4.65
C VAL A 385 18.31 6.42 -4.24
N THR A 386 18.48 5.96 -2.99
CA THR A 386 17.65 4.91 -2.39
C THR A 386 17.66 5.01 -0.87
N ARG A 387 16.75 4.29 -0.20
CA ARG A 387 16.72 4.22 1.27
C ARG A 387 17.74 3.21 1.80
N THR A 388 18.23 3.44 3.02
CA THR A 388 19.16 2.53 3.73
C THR A 388 18.54 1.18 4.12
N LEU A 389 17.26 0.96 3.85
CA LEU A 389 16.58 -0.31 4.14
C LEU A 389 17.03 -1.42 3.18
N PRO A 390 17.29 -2.65 3.65
CA PRO A 390 17.79 -3.74 2.81
C PRO A 390 16.98 -4.00 1.55
N ILE A 391 15.65 -3.99 1.65
CA ILE A 391 14.76 -4.22 0.51
C ILE A 391 14.92 -3.17 -0.61
N TYR A 392 15.30 -1.93 -0.26
CA TYR A 392 15.59 -0.85 -1.20
C TYR A 392 16.99 -1.00 -1.81
N LEU A 393 17.97 -1.44 -1.00
CA LEU A 393 19.35 -1.66 -1.46
C LEU A 393 19.43 -2.82 -2.44
N ASP A 394 18.70 -3.90 -2.20
CA ASP A 394 18.60 -5.04 -3.13
C ASP A 394 18.08 -4.57 -4.51
N LEU A 395 17.03 -3.75 -4.52
CA LEU A 395 16.48 -3.15 -5.74
C LEU A 395 17.49 -2.23 -6.42
N ALA A 396 18.13 -1.33 -5.67
CA ALA A 396 19.09 -0.36 -6.20
C ALA A 396 20.29 -1.05 -6.85
N SER A 397 20.85 -2.08 -6.20
CA SER A 397 21.96 -2.87 -6.72
C SER A 397 21.61 -3.53 -8.05
N PHE A 398 20.43 -4.14 -8.13
CA PHE A 398 19.95 -4.71 -9.39
C PHE A 398 19.82 -3.66 -10.49
N VAL A 399 19.22 -2.50 -10.20
CA VAL A 399 19.06 -1.42 -11.19
C VAL A 399 20.43 -0.95 -11.70
N VAL A 400 21.41 -0.74 -10.83
CA VAL A 400 22.79 -0.36 -11.22
C VAL A 400 23.39 -1.38 -12.18
N ASP A 401 23.24 -2.68 -11.89
CA ASP A 401 23.75 -3.73 -12.77
C ASP A 401 23.07 -3.74 -14.14
N GLN A 402 21.75 -3.52 -14.19
CA GLN A 402 21.03 -3.44 -15.48
C GLN A 402 21.46 -2.19 -16.29
N LEU A 403 21.67 -1.05 -15.66
CA LEU A 403 22.12 0.18 -16.30
C LEU A 403 23.53 0.04 -16.88
N ARG A 404 24.43 -0.64 -16.16
CA ARG A 404 25.79 -0.93 -16.64
C ARG A 404 25.79 -1.71 -17.94
N LEU A 405 24.84 -2.64 -18.14
CA LEU A 405 24.72 -3.44 -19.37
C LEU A 405 24.42 -2.61 -20.63
N ILE A 406 23.93 -1.38 -20.47
CA ILE A 406 23.62 -0.48 -21.59
C ILE A 406 24.59 0.70 -21.69
N GLY A 407 25.66 0.76 -20.86
CA GLY A 407 26.66 1.82 -20.89
C GLY A 407 26.32 3.03 -19.99
N MET A 408 25.49 2.84 -18.95
CA MET A 408 25.26 3.82 -17.89
C MET A 408 25.99 3.41 -16.61
N GLU A 409 26.65 4.37 -15.96
CA GLU A 409 27.31 4.20 -14.67
C GLU A 409 26.49 4.90 -13.59
N ALA A 410 25.86 4.14 -12.68
CA ALA A 410 25.08 4.68 -11.60
C ALA A 410 25.78 4.47 -10.24
N THR A 411 25.87 5.53 -9.44
CA THR A 411 26.43 5.48 -8.08
C THR A 411 25.29 5.51 -7.07
N ILE A 412 25.22 4.53 -6.16
CA ILE A 412 24.16 4.47 -5.15
C ILE A 412 24.41 5.51 -4.05
N LYS A 413 23.44 6.39 -3.81
CA LYS A 413 23.38 7.34 -2.70
C LYS A 413 22.29 6.91 -1.72
N GLN A 414 22.71 6.47 -0.57
CA GLN A 414 21.79 5.98 0.46
C GLN A 414 21.30 7.14 1.33
N LEU A 415 19.99 7.19 1.57
CA LEU A 415 19.33 8.15 2.46
C LEU A 415 18.55 7.39 3.54
N ASP A 416 18.62 7.84 4.78
CA ASP A 416 17.70 7.35 5.79
C ASP A 416 16.27 7.82 5.51
N THR A 417 15.28 7.22 6.20
CA THR A 417 13.87 7.53 5.94
C THR A 417 13.52 9.00 6.19
N ALA A 418 14.18 9.65 7.16
CA ALA A 418 13.91 11.05 7.48
C ALA A 418 14.43 12.01 6.39
N ALA A 419 15.52 11.66 5.72
CA ALA A 419 16.09 12.39 4.60
C ALA A 419 15.43 12.04 3.25
N TRP A 420 15.01 10.78 3.07
CA TRP A 420 14.45 10.26 1.82
C TRP A 420 13.21 11.02 1.34
N PHE A 421 12.16 11.09 2.15
CA PHE A 421 10.91 11.72 1.73
C PHE A 421 11.05 13.22 1.45
N PRO A 422 11.78 14.01 2.25
CA PRO A 422 12.08 15.40 1.91
C PRO A 422 12.86 15.57 0.60
N ALA A 423 13.86 14.71 0.32
CA ALA A 423 14.60 14.74 -0.94
C ALA A 423 13.69 14.49 -2.15
N LEU A 424 12.82 13.47 -2.07
CA LEU A 424 11.83 13.20 -3.12
C LEU A 424 10.83 14.34 -3.29
N SER A 425 10.35 14.93 -2.21
CA SER A 425 9.38 16.04 -2.26
C SER A 425 9.98 17.30 -2.90
N ARG A 426 11.28 17.55 -2.67
CA ARG A 426 12.00 18.66 -3.33
C ARG A 426 12.49 18.34 -4.74
N ARG A 427 12.28 17.08 -5.21
CA ARG A 427 12.83 16.61 -6.49
C ARG A 427 14.35 16.68 -6.57
N ASP A 428 15.04 16.56 -5.42
CA ASP A 428 16.49 16.66 -5.33
C ASP A 428 17.17 15.32 -5.60
N PHE A 429 16.94 14.79 -6.80
CA PHE A 429 17.52 13.56 -7.32
C PHE A 429 17.43 13.50 -8.85
N GLN A 430 18.22 12.64 -9.47
CA GLN A 430 18.14 12.32 -10.90
C GLN A 430 17.31 11.04 -11.13
N ILE A 431 17.73 9.94 -10.53
CA ILE A 431 17.10 8.63 -10.58
C ILE A 431 17.01 8.04 -9.17
N GLY A 432 15.99 7.27 -8.89
CA GLY A 432 15.86 6.58 -7.60
C GLY A 432 15.28 5.18 -7.72
N ALA A 433 15.77 4.28 -6.87
CA ALA A 433 15.18 2.96 -6.66
C ALA A 433 14.14 3.05 -5.54
N ASN A 434 12.87 2.77 -5.84
CA ASN A 434 11.76 3.11 -4.98
C ASN A 434 10.75 1.96 -4.83
N LEU A 435 10.12 1.91 -3.67
CA LEU A 435 8.97 1.07 -3.39
C LEU A 435 7.73 1.95 -3.23
N THR A 436 6.67 1.60 -3.93
CA THR A 436 5.37 2.28 -3.82
C THR A 436 4.30 1.27 -3.41
N ALA A 437 3.41 1.64 -2.49
CA ALA A 437 2.28 0.80 -2.12
C ALA A 437 0.99 1.62 -2.15
N GLY A 438 -0.08 1.05 -2.68
CA GLY A 438 -1.43 1.60 -2.65
C GLY A 438 -2.15 1.31 -1.34
N GLY A 439 -3.11 2.14 -0.99
CA GLY A 439 -3.90 1.98 0.23
C GLY A 439 -5.02 0.93 0.12
N PHE A 440 -5.38 0.52 -1.10
CA PHE A 440 -6.45 -0.44 -1.42
C PHE A 440 -6.38 -0.81 -2.91
N ASP A 441 -7.09 -1.86 -3.33
CA ASP A 441 -7.12 -2.31 -4.73
C ASP A 441 -8.17 -1.54 -5.56
N ASP A 442 -7.92 -0.24 -5.76
CA ASP A 442 -8.64 0.59 -6.73
C ASP A 442 -7.64 1.49 -7.47
N PRO A 443 -7.83 1.76 -8.77
CA PRO A 443 -6.94 2.59 -9.57
C PRO A 443 -6.68 3.97 -8.97
N ASP A 444 -7.68 4.59 -8.36
CA ASP A 444 -7.57 5.94 -7.79
C ASP A 444 -6.51 6.02 -6.70
N ALA A 445 -6.31 4.94 -5.91
CA ALA A 445 -5.28 4.89 -4.89
C ALA A 445 -3.86 5.09 -5.45
N TYR A 446 -3.64 4.64 -6.69
CA TYR A 446 -2.35 4.70 -7.35
C TYR A 446 -2.24 5.87 -8.32
N LEU A 447 -3.29 6.09 -9.13
CA LEU A 447 -3.25 7.04 -10.23
C LEU A 447 -3.22 8.48 -9.72
N PHE A 448 -4.02 8.81 -8.70
CA PHE A 448 -4.02 10.16 -8.12
C PHE A 448 -2.68 10.50 -7.47
N GLU A 449 -2.13 9.58 -6.68
CA GLU A 449 -0.88 9.87 -5.98
C GLU A 449 0.33 9.95 -6.91
N ASN A 450 0.43 9.03 -7.88
CA ASN A 450 1.70 8.78 -8.56
C ASN A 450 1.80 9.37 -9.95
N TYR A 451 0.67 9.78 -10.57
CA TYR A 451 0.67 10.16 -11.98
C TYR A 451 -0.05 11.47 -12.30
N LYS A 452 -0.88 12.02 -11.39
CA LYS A 452 -1.47 13.36 -11.63
C LYS A 452 -0.41 14.45 -11.55
N CYS A 453 -0.56 15.45 -12.42
CA CYS A 453 0.29 16.64 -12.42
C CYS A 453 0.26 17.33 -11.06
N GLY A 454 1.45 17.64 -10.52
CA GLY A 454 1.58 18.39 -9.26
C GLY A 454 1.27 17.60 -8.00
N SER A 455 0.94 16.30 -8.11
CA SER A 455 0.75 15.46 -6.92
C SER A 455 2.03 15.39 -6.07
N PRO A 456 1.94 15.55 -4.74
CA PRO A 456 3.11 15.47 -3.85
C PRO A 456 3.88 14.16 -3.95
N ARG A 457 3.20 13.06 -4.29
CA ARG A 457 3.80 11.72 -4.44
C ARG A 457 4.15 11.34 -5.87
N ASN A 458 3.83 12.17 -6.84
CA ASN A 458 4.33 12.04 -8.19
C ASN A 458 5.80 12.48 -8.23
N TYR A 459 6.69 11.66 -7.66
CA TYR A 459 8.11 11.97 -7.51
C TYR A 459 8.85 12.12 -8.83
N THR A 460 8.30 11.60 -9.92
CA THR A 460 8.90 11.69 -11.25
C THR A 460 8.70 13.03 -11.94
N ASP A 461 7.80 13.89 -11.42
CA ASP A 461 7.33 15.09 -12.12
C ASP A 461 6.79 14.81 -13.54
N TYR A 462 6.34 13.56 -13.78
CA TYR A 462 5.55 13.23 -14.96
C TYR A 462 4.29 14.09 -14.96
N CYS A 463 4.01 14.76 -16.06
CA CYS A 463 2.81 15.59 -16.17
C CYS A 463 2.26 15.56 -17.59
N SER A 464 1.01 15.18 -17.73
CA SER A 464 0.26 15.16 -18.98
C SER A 464 -1.20 15.52 -18.68
N GLU A 465 -1.68 16.63 -19.24
CA GLU A 465 -3.08 17.04 -19.09
C GLU A 465 -4.06 16.01 -19.66
N GLU A 466 -3.66 15.30 -20.72
CA GLU A 466 -4.44 14.19 -21.28
C GLU A 466 -4.55 13.06 -20.25
N MET A 467 -3.46 12.69 -19.59
CA MET A 467 -3.45 11.66 -18.56
C MET A 467 -4.32 12.08 -17.36
N ASP A 468 -4.22 13.32 -16.91
CA ASP A 468 -5.06 13.84 -15.84
C ASP A 468 -6.55 13.74 -16.15
N ARG A 469 -6.95 14.06 -17.41
CA ARG A 469 -8.33 13.90 -17.85
C ARG A 469 -8.77 12.42 -17.88
N LEU A 470 -7.93 11.51 -18.36
CA LEU A 470 -8.22 10.08 -18.39
C LEU A 470 -8.36 9.51 -16.97
N ILE A 471 -7.47 9.91 -16.05
CA ILE A 471 -7.55 9.52 -14.63
C ILE A 471 -8.86 10.01 -14.01
N ASP A 472 -9.25 11.25 -14.26
CA ASP A 472 -10.50 11.80 -13.76
C ASP A 472 -11.73 11.14 -14.40
N GLN A 473 -11.67 10.77 -15.68
CA GLN A 473 -12.75 10.09 -16.39
C GLN A 473 -12.96 8.68 -15.83
N GLN A 474 -11.90 7.88 -15.64
CA GLN A 474 -12.05 6.53 -15.10
C GLN A 474 -12.60 6.54 -13.66
N SER A 475 -12.23 7.55 -12.86
CA SER A 475 -12.68 7.70 -11.47
C SER A 475 -14.19 7.96 -11.35
N GLN A 476 -14.79 8.57 -12.38
CA GLN A 476 -16.22 8.86 -12.46
C GLN A 476 -17.05 7.73 -13.08
N GLU A 477 -16.40 6.77 -13.74
CA GLU A 477 -17.10 5.70 -14.47
C GLU A 477 -17.68 4.67 -13.48
N LEU A 478 -19.00 4.54 -13.50
CA LEU A 478 -19.75 3.62 -12.62
C LEU A 478 -19.86 2.21 -13.21
N ASP A 479 -19.82 2.08 -14.54
CA ASP A 479 -19.80 0.79 -15.20
C ASP A 479 -18.41 0.16 -15.09
N ARG A 480 -18.31 -0.94 -14.34
CA ARG A 480 -17.05 -1.63 -14.06
C ARG A 480 -16.32 -2.10 -15.32
N ALA A 481 -17.04 -2.54 -16.35
CA ALA A 481 -16.43 -3.02 -17.59
C ALA A 481 -15.83 -1.87 -18.41
N LYS A 482 -16.56 -0.75 -18.52
CA LYS A 482 -16.04 0.47 -19.15
C LYS A 482 -14.86 1.04 -18.38
N ARG A 483 -14.94 1.08 -17.04
CA ARG A 483 -13.85 1.54 -16.17
C ARG A 483 -12.59 0.70 -16.36
N LEU A 484 -12.73 -0.63 -16.44
CA LEU A 484 -11.60 -1.54 -16.68
C LEU A 484 -10.91 -1.25 -18.01
N LYS A 485 -11.66 -0.94 -19.07
CA LYS A 485 -11.10 -0.57 -20.37
C LYS A 485 -10.33 0.76 -20.30
N LEU A 486 -10.92 1.78 -19.70
CA LEU A 486 -10.24 3.08 -19.48
C LEU A 486 -8.94 2.91 -18.69
N VAL A 487 -8.98 2.11 -17.64
CA VAL A 487 -7.81 1.83 -16.80
C VAL A 487 -6.71 1.07 -17.57
N ALA A 488 -7.08 0.16 -18.48
CA ALA A 488 -6.12 -0.51 -19.35
C ALA A 488 -5.46 0.48 -20.33
N ASP A 489 -6.25 1.38 -20.94
CA ASP A 489 -5.74 2.43 -21.84
C ASP A 489 -4.78 3.38 -21.11
N ILE A 490 -5.11 3.79 -19.87
CA ILE A 490 -4.24 4.57 -19.00
C ILE A 490 -2.90 3.86 -18.77
N GLN A 491 -2.92 2.58 -18.43
CA GLN A 491 -1.69 1.83 -18.18
C GLN A 491 -0.80 1.75 -19.42
N ARG A 492 -1.38 1.47 -20.61
CA ARG A 492 -0.63 1.45 -21.86
C ARG A 492 0.05 2.80 -22.14
N LYS A 493 -0.67 3.90 -21.90
CA LYS A 493 -0.12 5.25 -22.09
C LYS A 493 1.00 5.57 -21.08
N LEU A 494 0.83 5.23 -19.81
CA LEU A 494 1.87 5.44 -18.78
C LEU A 494 3.15 4.67 -19.11
N GLU A 495 3.05 3.43 -19.62
CA GLU A 495 4.20 2.65 -20.05
C GLU A 495 4.87 3.25 -21.32
N ALA A 496 4.07 3.71 -22.30
CA ALA A 496 4.60 4.37 -23.51
C ALA A 496 5.34 5.67 -23.17
N ASP A 497 4.83 6.44 -22.24
CA ASP A 497 5.42 7.70 -21.77
C ASP A 497 6.61 7.48 -20.81
N VAL A 498 6.85 6.23 -20.39
CA VAL A 498 7.84 5.88 -19.36
C VAL A 498 7.64 6.75 -18.11
N ALA A 499 6.40 6.87 -17.66
CA ALA A 499 6.04 7.71 -16.52
C ALA A 499 6.73 7.22 -15.23
N ARG A 500 6.84 5.90 -15.06
CA ARG A 500 7.53 5.25 -13.94
C ARG A 500 7.84 3.80 -14.29
N PRO A 501 9.09 3.44 -14.62
CA PRO A 501 9.46 2.04 -14.89
C PRO A 501 9.18 1.11 -13.72
N MET A 502 8.30 0.12 -13.92
CA MET A 502 7.94 -0.89 -12.94
C MET A 502 8.87 -2.11 -13.07
N LEU A 503 9.26 -2.74 -11.95
CA LEU A 503 10.02 -4.00 -11.94
C LEU A 503 9.16 -5.18 -11.51
N GLY A 504 8.29 -5.01 -10.53
CA GLY A 504 7.41 -6.08 -10.09
C GLY A 504 6.46 -5.66 -8.97
N TRP A 505 5.42 -6.47 -8.80
CA TRP A 505 4.42 -6.39 -7.74
C TRP A 505 4.67 -7.49 -6.75
N ARG A 506 4.81 -7.11 -5.47
CA ARG A 506 5.33 -8.01 -4.44
C ARG A 506 4.28 -8.96 -3.91
N LYS A 507 4.77 -10.11 -3.44
CA LYS A 507 4.10 -10.96 -2.48
C LYS A 507 4.66 -10.66 -1.08
N GLU A 508 3.80 -10.65 -0.09
CA GLU A 508 4.13 -10.53 1.31
C GLU A 508 4.16 -11.92 1.96
N TYR A 509 5.14 -12.14 2.82
CA TYR A 509 5.26 -13.35 3.64
C TYR A 509 5.12 -12.93 5.10
N PHE A 510 3.91 -13.01 5.61
CA PHE A 510 3.59 -12.56 6.96
C PHE A 510 3.72 -13.70 7.96
N ALA A 511 4.65 -13.57 8.92
CA ALA A 511 4.93 -14.61 9.90
C ALA A 511 4.38 -14.26 11.28
N ARG A 512 3.74 -15.24 11.91
CA ARG A 512 3.25 -15.18 13.29
C ARG A 512 3.30 -16.56 13.95
N TRP A 513 3.33 -16.58 15.26
CA TRP A 513 3.14 -17.81 16.02
C TRP A 513 1.67 -18.25 16.00
N PRO A 514 1.35 -19.56 16.09
CA PRO A 514 -0.02 -20.08 15.99
C PRO A 514 -0.98 -19.58 17.05
N TYR A 515 -0.46 -19.20 18.23
CA TYR A 515 -1.26 -18.65 19.31
C TYR A 515 -1.69 -17.18 19.07
N VAL A 516 -1.10 -16.50 18.09
CA VAL A 516 -1.60 -15.18 17.64
C VAL A 516 -2.78 -15.42 16.71
N LYS A 517 -3.97 -15.07 17.17
CA LYS A 517 -5.23 -15.29 16.45
C LYS A 517 -5.75 -13.97 15.87
N ASN A 518 -6.51 -14.05 14.80
CA ASN A 518 -7.18 -12.94 14.11
C ASN A 518 -6.26 -11.83 13.57
N LEU A 519 -4.96 -12.08 13.46
CA LEU A 519 -4.04 -11.21 12.76
C LEU A 519 -3.96 -11.66 11.30
N VAL A 520 -4.80 -11.05 10.46
CA VAL A 520 -4.95 -11.40 9.04
C VAL A 520 -4.14 -10.42 8.18
N PRO A 521 -3.22 -10.90 7.34
CA PRO A 521 -2.52 -10.03 6.41
C PRO A 521 -3.45 -9.60 5.26
N HIS A 522 -3.48 -8.29 5.00
CA HIS A 522 -4.26 -7.68 3.94
C HIS A 522 -3.45 -7.50 2.66
N ASN A 523 -4.13 -7.43 1.50
CA ASN A 523 -3.48 -7.12 0.24
C ASN A 523 -2.98 -5.66 0.15
N ALA A 524 -3.50 -4.74 0.97
CA ALA A 524 -2.91 -3.43 1.17
C ALA A 524 -2.24 -3.34 2.55
N LEU A 525 -0.95 -3.10 2.50
CA LEU A 525 -0.01 -3.08 3.62
C LEU A 525 -0.40 -2.15 4.79
N TYR A 526 -1.27 -1.17 4.56
CA TYR A 526 -1.59 -0.15 5.56
C TYR A 526 -2.85 -0.45 6.38
N ASN A 527 -3.57 -1.54 6.10
CA ASN A 527 -4.93 -1.72 6.60
C ASN A 527 -5.07 -2.72 7.76
N TYR A 528 -4.06 -3.53 8.07
CA TYR A 528 -4.13 -4.51 9.16
C TYR A 528 -3.48 -4.10 10.49
N GLY A 529 -3.33 -2.81 10.71
CA GLY A 529 -2.73 -2.29 11.94
C GLY A 529 -3.68 -2.04 13.11
N ARG A 530 -5.02 -2.23 12.99
CA ARG A 530 -5.99 -1.86 14.05
C ARG A 530 -5.88 -2.72 15.31
N MET A 531 -5.63 -4.01 15.17
CA MET A 531 -5.39 -4.97 16.26
C MET A 531 -6.56 -5.21 17.22
N GLN A 532 -7.74 -4.60 17.05
CA GLN A 532 -8.87 -4.79 17.97
C GLN A 532 -9.39 -6.23 18.03
N GLU A 533 -9.25 -6.99 16.93
CA GLU A 533 -9.70 -8.37 16.81
C GLU A 533 -8.61 -9.39 17.19
N VAL A 534 -7.37 -8.94 17.36
CA VAL A 534 -6.24 -9.81 17.66
C VAL A 534 -6.28 -10.28 19.12
N TRP A 535 -6.00 -11.58 19.34
CA TRP A 535 -5.91 -12.16 20.67
C TRP A 535 -4.84 -13.27 20.73
N LEU A 536 -4.42 -13.61 21.93
CA LEU A 536 -3.39 -14.62 22.18
C LEU A 536 -4.00 -15.87 22.81
N ASP A 537 -3.81 -17.01 22.16
CA ASP A 537 -4.23 -18.33 22.62
C ASP A 537 -3.08 -18.99 23.39
N LYS A 538 -2.63 -18.33 24.46
CA LYS A 538 -1.62 -18.82 25.40
C LYS A 538 -2.26 -19.33 26.66
#